data_aeb2765b728cc636f123f5266192067e
#
_entry.id   aeb2765b728cc636f123f5266192067e
#
_cell.length_a   1.000
_cell.length_b   1.000
_cell.length_c   1.000
_cell.angle_alpha   90.00
_cell.angle_beta   90.00
_cell.angle_gamma   90.00
#
_symmetry.space_group_name_H-M   'P 1'
#
loop_
_entity.id
_entity.type
_entity.pdbx_description
1 polymer ?
#
loop_
_entity_poly.entity_id
_entity_poly.type
_entity_poly.pdbx_seq_one_letter_code
_entity_poly.pdbx_strand_id
1 'polypeptide(L)'
;MNILQISFHTAPMNSLGVNDGGGLNVYVEAISKELAKDHTVHVVTGEKAKNINKKNLKLTSFNLFSNQENIHEKKKYLDEFINQTLQYVQEHNIHVIHAHYWLSGLVAMKIKETNKIPFVFTSHSLGIFLQENNLERISYEKQIFNAADKVTASSKYEKDNLLNRYSVNPLNIENVTPGINDKIFKTYRGEKKKNRILSVGRIQKQKGQLQILDLFKNLQYRINNLELFFVGGPSGIDGEAYLTKIKNKIEDLQLEDNIQFLGSLSQKKLAKLMRNSKLLVHSAEHETFGLVAVEAHRSGLPVISINQGPFKEIITNHKDGLITQSFESVQAYDFIIKLFENSNFESELAENAVQSSAEFNWELATKDLKKIYKDIVI
;
A
#
# COMPACT_ATOMS: atom_id res chain seq x y z
N MET A 1 -5.57 -8.81 25.35
CA MET A 1 -6.73 -9.15 24.51
C MET A 1 -6.32 -10.18 23.48
N ASN A 2 -7.25 -11.00 23.02
CA ASN A 2 -7.09 -11.82 21.82
C ASN A 2 -7.69 -11.07 20.65
N ILE A 3 -6.87 -10.70 19.67
CA ILE A 3 -7.22 -9.88 18.52
C ILE A 3 -7.20 -10.76 17.29
N LEU A 4 -8.29 -10.76 16.50
CA LEU A 4 -8.35 -11.47 15.23
C LEU A 4 -8.16 -10.51 14.06
N GLN A 5 -7.09 -10.65 13.31
CA GLN A 5 -6.86 -9.97 12.03
C GLN A 5 -7.39 -10.85 10.90
N ILE A 6 -8.32 -10.34 10.11
CA ILE A 6 -8.86 -11.07 8.95
C ILE A 6 -8.26 -10.49 7.67
N SER A 7 -7.51 -11.30 6.93
CA SER A 7 -6.96 -10.99 5.63
C SER A 7 -7.33 -12.09 4.64
N PHE A 8 -8.58 -12.09 4.18
CA PHE A 8 -9.15 -13.17 3.37
C PHE A 8 -8.33 -13.48 2.13
N HIS A 9 -8.15 -12.50 1.24
CA HIS A 9 -7.69 -12.71 -0.15
C HIS A 9 -6.16 -12.77 -0.31
N THR A 10 -5.39 -12.46 0.72
CA THR A 10 -3.93 -12.49 0.68
C THR A 10 -3.35 -12.82 2.05
N ALA A 11 -2.30 -13.64 2.07
CA ALA A 11 -1.63 -14.06 3.29
C ALA A 11 -0.57 -13.02 3.69
N PRO A 12 -0.75 -12.29 4.79
CA PRO A 12 0.33 -11.49 5.37
C PRO A 12 1.51 -12.40 5.73
N MET A 13 2.73 -11.87 5.71
CA MET A 13 3.97 -12.62 6.01
C MET A 13 4.43 -13.61 4.91
N ASN A 14 3.72 -13.69 3.79
CA ASN A 14 4.20 -14.33 2.57
C ASN A 14 5.07 -13.37 1.74
N SER A 15 5.67 -13.88 0.66
CA SER A 15 6.52 -13.08 -0.24
C SER A 15 5.75 -11.87 -0.79
N LEU A 16 6.28 -10.67 -0.54
CA LEU A 16 5.71 -9.41 -1.03
C LEU A 16 5.94 -9.25 -2.52
N GLY A 17 4.99 -8.59 -3.18
CA GLY A 17 5.16 -8.11 -4.55
C GLY A 17 4.84 -9.13 -5.64
N VAL A 18 4.20 -10.24 -5.31
CA VAL A 18 3.64 -11.20 -6.28
C VAL A 18 2.12 -11.08 -6.24
N ASN A 19 1.48 -10.90 -7.40
CA ASN A 19 0.02 -10.77 -7.56
C ASN A 19 -0.63 -9.72 -6.63
N ASP A 20 -1.50 -10.13 -5.70
CA ASP A 20 -2.20 -9.23 -4.78
C ASP A 20 -1.37 -8.79 -3.56
N GLY A 21 -0.16 -9.34 -3.38
CA GLY A 21 0.74 -8.99 -2.28
C GLY A 21 1.30 -7.57 -2.41
N GLY A 22 0.82 -6.65 -1.60
CA GLY A 22 1.18 -5.22 -1.65
C GLY A 22 1.18 -4.56 -0.28
N GLY A 23 0.83 -3.27 -0.25
CA GLY A 23 0.78 -2.46 0.96
C GLY A 23 -0.08 -3.03 2.08
N LEU A 24 -1.19 -3.72 1.75
CA LEU A 24 -2.03 -4.43 2.72
C LEU A 24 -1.22 -5.48 3.51
N ASN A 25 -0.43 -6.32 2.83
CA ASN A 25 0.36 -7.36 3.49
C ASN A 25 1.41 -6.75 4.42
N VAL A 26 2.07 -5.67 3.95
CA VAL A 26 3.03 -4.91 4.78
C VAL A 26 2.35 -4.37 6.03
N TYR A 27 1.16 -3.77 5.87
CA TYR A 27 0.37 -3.21 6.96
C TYR A 27 -0.02 -4.28 7.98
N VAL A 28 -0.69 -5.35 7.53
CA VAL A 28 -1.19 -6.42 8.44
C VAL A 28 -0.03 -7.13 9.13
N GLU A 29 1.06 -7.41 8.43
CA GLU A 29 2.27 -8.01 9.03
C GLU A 29 2.86 -7.10 10.12
N ALA A 30 3.01 -5.82 9.84
CA ALA A 30 3.65 -4.88 10.75
C ALA A 30 2.81 -4.67 12.02
N ILE A 31 1.51 -4.35 11.87
CA ILE A 31 0.64 -4.15 13.04
C ILE A 31 0.48 -5.43 13.86
N SER A 32 0.41 -6.61 13.20
CA SER A 32 0.31 -7.88 13.92
C SER A 32 1.54 -8.15 14.78
N LYS A 33 2.74 -7.85 14.27
CA LYS A 33 4.00 -7.98 15.04
C LYS A 33 4.08 -7.00 16.20
N GLU A 34 3.66 -5.75 16.00
CA GLU A 34 3.67 -4.73 17.04
C GLU A 34 2.62 -5.03 18.13
N LEU A 35 1.40 -5.42 17.75
CA LEU A 35 0.35 -5.83 18.68
C LEU A 35 0.74 -7.06 19.50
N ALA A 36 1.46 -8.01 18.90
CA ALA A 36 1.90 -9.25 19.55
C ALA A 36 2.92 -9.02 20.67
N LYS A 37 3.45 -7.82 20.85
CA LYS A 37 4.28 -7.46 22.01
C LYS A 37 3.47 -7.51 23.31
N ASP A 38 2.18 -7.12 23.26
CA ASP A 38 1.34 -6.96 24.46
C ASP A 38 0.05 -7.78 24.43
N HIS A 39 -0.33 -8.32 23.26
CA HIS A 39 -1.61 -9.00 23.02
C HIS A 39 -1.38 -10.34 22.31
N THR A 40 -2.35 -11.23 22.38
CA THR A 40 -2.36 -12.42 21.51
C THR A 40 -3.04 -12.05 20.19
N VAL A 41 -2.31 -12.17 19.09
CA VAL A 41 -2.77 -11.83 17.76
C VAL A 41 -2.95 -13.09 16.93
N HIS A 42 -4.15 -13.26 16.43
CA HIS A 42 -4.52 -14.30 15.50
C HIS A 42 -4.69 -13.66 14.11
N VAL A 43 -4.10 -14.24 13.08
CA VAL A 43 -4.28 -13.83 11.70
C VAL A 43 -4.87 -15.00 10.94
N VAL A 44 -5.99 -14.79 10.23
CA VAL A 44 -6.61 -15.82 9.38
C VAL A 44 -6.63 -15.36 7.92
N THR A 45 -6.37 -16.31 7.02
CA THR A 45 -6.37 -16.07 5.57
C THR A 45 -6.91 -17.28 4.81
N GLY A 46 -7.55 -17.03 3.65
CA GLY A 46 -7.97 -18.08 2.72
C GLY A 46 -6.83 -18.53 1.79
N GLU A 47 -5.84 -17.66 1.53
CA GLU A 47 -4.70 -17.98 0.67
C GLU A 47 -3.82 -19.07 1.28
N LYS A 48 -3.37 -20.02 0.43
CA LYS A 48 -2.41 -21.07 0.82
C LYS A 48 -1.13 -20.46 1.36
N ALA A 49 -0.83 -20.72 2.62
CA ALA A 49 0.34 -20.19 3.30
C ALA A 49 0.83 -21.15 4.40
N LYS A 50 2.08 -20.99 4.78
CA LYS A 50 2.62 -21.74 5.93
C LYS A 50 2.06 -21.12 7.22
N ASN A 51 1.46 -21.97 8.05
CA ASN A 51 1.00 -21.54 9.37
C ASN A 51 2.17 -21.09 10.27
N ILE A 52 1.92 -20.04 11.05
CA ILE A 52 2.86 -19.53 12.05
C ILE A 52 2.24 -19.73 13.43
N ASN A 53 2.99 -20.31 14.34
CA ASN A 53 2.57 -20.47 15.71
C ASN A 53 3.71 -20.02 16.65
N LYS A 54 3.69 -18.74 17.02
CA LYS A 54 4.57 -18.13 18.02
C LYS A 54 3.76 -17.77 19.26
N LYS A 55 4.41 -17.56 20.41
CA LYS A 55 3.77 -17.31 21.70
C LYS A 55 2.55 -16.39 21.63
N ASN A 56 2.69 -15.22 20.98
CA ASN A 56 1.64 -14.20 20.93
C ASN A 56 1.19 -13.88 19.48
N LEU A 57 1.68 -14.59 18.45
CA LEU A 57 1.36 -14.36 17.06
C LEU A 57 1.11 -15.67 16.35
N LYS A 58 -0.12 -15.87 15.92
CA LYS A 58 -0.55 -17.05 15.17
C LYS A 58 -1.03 -16.61 13.79
N LEU A 59 -0.60 -17.30 12.72
CA LEU A 59 -1.18 -17.18 11.38
C LEU A 59 -1.74 -18.54 11.01
N THR A 60 -3.01 -18.59 10.68
CA THR A 60 -3.72 -19.78 10.23
C THR A 60 -4.22 -19.55 8.80
N SER A 61 -3.70 -20.34 7.87
CA SER A 61 -4.22 -20.40 6.51
C SER A 61 -5.24 -21.52 6.39
N PHE A 62 -6.40 -21.22 5.82
CA PHE A 62 -7.40 -22.23 5.52
C PHE A 62 -7.16 -22.94 4.18
N ASN A 63 -6.13 -22.53 3.43
CA ASN A 63 -5.66 -23.17 2.19
C ASN A 63 -6.73 -23.32 1.10
N LEU A 64 -7.64 -22.35 0.98
CA LEU A 64 -8.77 -22.40 0.06
C LEU A 64 -8.38 -22.12 -1.39
N PHE A 65 -7.43 -21.21 -1.61
CA PHE A 65 -6.99 -20.79 -2.93
C PHE A 65 -5.50 -20.43 -2.96
N SER A 66 -4.94 -20.34 -4.16
CA SER A 66 -3.57 -19.91 -4.40
C SER A 66 -3.48 -18.38 -4.57
N ASN A 67 -2.26 -17.85 -4.50
CA ASN A 67 -2.01 -16.44 -4.79
C ASN A 67 -2.14 -16.08 -6.29
N GLN A 68 -2.24 -17.07 -7.18
CA GLN A 68 -2.39 -16.85 -8.62
C GLN A 68 -3.82 -16.52 -9.03
N GLU A 69 -4.80 -16.92 -8.22
CA GLU A 69 -6.20 -16.65 -8.46
C GLU A 69 -6.51 -15.17 -8.28
N ASN A 70 -7.32 -14.61 -9.19
CA ASN A 70 -7.77 -13.22 -9.09
C ASN A 70 -8.88 -13.06 -8.04
N ILE A 71 -9.22 -11.81 -7.72
CA ILE A 71 -10.17 -11.50 -6.64
C ILE A 71 -11.59 -12.08 -6.87
N HIS A 72 -12.03 -12.20 -8.13
CA HIS A 72 -13.34 -12.78 -8.46
C HIS A 72 -13.34 -14.29 -8.26
N GLU A 73 -12.24 -14.96 -8.57
CA GLU A 73 -12.06 -16.39 -8.32
C GLU A 73 -12.01 -16.67 -6.82
N LYS A 74 -11.26 -15.89 -6.07
CA LYS A 74 -11.16 -15.99 -4.61
C LYS A 74 -12.52 -15.78 -3.92
N LYS A 75 -13.36 -14.87 -4.42
CA LYS A 75 -14.69 -14.59 -3.86
C LYS A 75 -15.57 -15.84 -3.77
N LYS A 76 -15.39 -16.83 -4.63
CA LYS A 76 -16.16 -18.10 -4.61
C LYS A 76 -15.99 -18.90 -3.31
N TYR A 77 -14.88 -18.68 -2.60
CA TYR A 77 -14.56 -19.36 -1.35
C TYR A 77 -15.01 -18.57 -0.10
N LEU A 78 -15.73 -17.46 -0.28
CA LEU A 78 -16.06 -16.57 0.84
C LEU A 78 -16.92 -17.26 1.91
N ASP A 79 -17.94 -18.01 1.50
CA ASP A 79 -18.84 -18.70 2.43
C ASP A 79 -18.11 -19.80 3.21
N GLU A 80 -17.22 -20.54 2.56
CA GLU A 80 -16.40 -21.55 3.22
C GLU A 80 -15.45 -20.88 4.22
N PHE A 81 -14.82 -19.77 3.83
CA PHE A 81 -13.96 -19.02 4.73
C PHE A 81 -14.72 -18.46 5.94
N ILE A 82 -15.94 -17.97 5.75
CA ILE A 82 -16.82 -17.52 6.84
C ILE A 82 -17.05 -18.68 7.82
N ASN A 83 -17.45 -19.86 7.34
CA ASN A 83 -17.73 -21.01 8.18
C ASN A 83 -16.49 -21.45 9.01
N GLN A 84 -15.33 -21.54 8.36
CA GLN A 84 -14.09 -21.89 9.05
C GLN A 84 -13.65 -20.80 10.05
N THR A 85 -13.88 -19.51 9.74
CA THR A 85 -13.56 -18.42 10.66
C THR A 85 -14.52 -18.40 11.86
N LEU A 86 -15.81 -18.71 11.67
CA LEU A 86 -16.78 -18.85 12.77
C LEU A 86 -16.36 -19.97 13.75
N GLN A 87 -15.96 -21.13 13.23
CA GLN A 87 -15.44 -22.22 14.05
C GLN A 87 -14.17 -21.76 14.78
N TYR A 88 -13.24 -21.12 14.08
CA TYR A 88 -11.99 -20.60 14.68
C TYR A 88 -12.25 -19.64 15.85
N VAL A 89 -13.22 -18.76 15.72
CA VAL A 89 -13.61 -17.79 16.75
C VAL A 89 -14.15 -18.49 17.99
N GLN A 90 -14.94 -19.57 17.83
CA GLN A 90 -15.45 -20.36 18.96
C GLN A 90 -14.34 -21.04 19.77
N GLU A 91 -13.25 -21.43 19.10
CA GLU A 91 -12.13 -22.14 19.72
C GLU A 91 -11.12 -21.20 20.41
N HIS A 92 -11.13 -19.88 20.14
CA HIS A 92 -10.02 -18.99 20.48
C HIS A 92 -10.35 -17.77 21.33
N ASN A 93 -11.53 -17.68 21.94
CA ASN A 93 -11.95 -16.56 22.82
C ASN A 93 -11.53 -15.18 22.28
N ILE A 94 -11.93 -14.84 21.06
CA ILE A 94 -11.59 -13.58 20.40
C ILE A 94 -12.38 -12.43 21.04
N HIS A 95 -11.71 -11.31 21.34
CA HIS A 95 -12.32 -10.13 21.96
C HIS A 95 -12.66 -9.04 20.93
N VAL A 96 -11.87 -8.92 19.87
CA VAL A 96 -12.04 -7.90 18.84
C VAL A 96 -11.52 -8.42 17.51
N ILE A 97 -12.20 -8.01 16.44
CA ILE A 97 -11.80 -8.32 15.06
C ILE A 97 -11.27 -7.06 14.39
N HIS A 98 -10.22 -7.18 13.58
CA HIS A 98 -9.81 -6.16 12.64
C HIS A 98 -9.82 -6.75 11.23
N ALA A 99 -10.74 -6.29 10.40
CA ALA A 99 -10.91 -6.77 9.05
C ALA A 99 -10.21 -5.86 8.04
N HIS A 100 -9.46 -6.46 7.13
CA HIS A 100 -8.67 -5.78 6.13
C HIS A 100 -9.20 -6.07 4.72
N TYR A 101 -9.64 -5.03 4.02
CA TYR A 101 -10.25 -5.11 2.70
C TYR A 101 -11.69 -5.60 2.73
N TRP A 102 -12.50 -5.23 1.71
CA TRP A 102 -13.95 -5.44 1.71
C TRP A 102 -14.41 -6.89 1.88
N LEU A 103 -13.70 -7.89 1.28
CA LEU A 103 -14.05 -9.30 1.49
C LEU A 103 -13.90 -9.74 2.95
N SER A 104 -12.84 -9.27 3.62
CA SER A 104 -12.67 -9.52 5.05
C SER A 104 -13.70 -8.79 5.90
N GLY A 105 -14.15 -7.62 5.44
CA GLY A 105 -15.24 -6.87 6.06
C GLY A 105 -16.56 -7.65 6.08
N LEU A 106 -16.90 -8.33 4.98
CA LEU A 106 -18.09 -9.20 4.91
C LEU A 106 -18.01 -10.35 5.92
N VAL A 107 -16.82 -10.95 6.06
CA VAL A 107 -16.60 -12.00 7.09
C VAL A 107 -16.81 -11.45 8.49
N ALA A 108 -16.22 -10.28 8.80
CA ALA A 108 -16.35 -9.65 10.11
C ALA A 108 -17.79 -9.28 10.45
N MET A 109 -18.57 -8.78 9.48
CA MET A 109 -20.01 -8.53 9.64
C MET A 109 -20.75 -9.79 10.08
N LYS A 110 -20.50 -10.92 9.41
CA LYS A 110 -21.15 -12.19 9.73
C LYS A 110 -20.80 -12.69 11.12
N ILE A 111 -19.53 -12.56 11.53
CA ILE A 111 -19.08 -12.93 12.87
C ILE A 111 -19.74 -12.01 13.92
N LYS A 112 -19.82 -10.70 13.68
CA LYS A 112 -20.49 -9.75 14.59
C LYS A 112 -21.97 -10.09 14.76
N GLU A 113 -22.69 -10.46 13.70
CA GLU A 113 -24.08 -10.90 13.75
C GLU A 113 -24.24 -12.12 14.65
N THR A 114 -23.37 -13.12 14.51
CA THR A 114 -23.47 -14.44 15.14
C THR A 114 -22.92 -14.43 16.58
N ASN A 115 -21.73 -13.89 16.78
CA ASN A 115 -20.95 -14.00 18.03
C ASN A 115 -20.95 -12.71 18.85
N LYS A 116 -21.49 -11.59 18.33
CA LYS A 116 -21.53 -10.27 18.98
C LYS A 116 -20.12 -9.69 19.25
N ILE A 117 -19.10 -10.13 18.53
CA ILE A 117 -17.74 -9.61 18.66
C ILE A 117 -17.62 -8.30 17.87
N PRO A 118 -17.16 -7.21 18.49
CA PRO A 118 -16.99 -5.93 17.80
C PRO A 118 -15.86 -6.00 16.77
N PHE A 119 -15.97 -5.19 15.69
CA PHE A 119 -14.92 -5.14 14.70
C PHE A 119 -14.54 -3.74 14.22
N VAL A 120 -13.24 -3.59 13.95
CA VAL A 120 -12.63 -2.46 13.25
C VAL A 120 -12.46 -2.84 11.79
N PHE A 121 -12.65 -1.89 10.89
CA PHE A 121 -12.48 -2.09 9.46
C PHE A 121 -11.46 -1.11 8.86
N THR A 122 -10.47 -1.63 8.11
CA THR A 122 -9.54 -0.88 7.27
C THR A 122 -9.76 -1.25 5.80
N SER A 123 -10.07 -0.27 4.96
CA SER A 123 -10.44 -0.50 3.54
C SER A 123 -9.27 -0.93 2.66
N HIS A 124 -8.07 -0.37 2.88
CA HIS A 124 -6.84 -0.45 2.06
C HIS A 124 -6.99 0.02 0.61
N SER A 125 -8.18 0.07 0.08
CA SER A 125 -8.57 0.68 -1.20
C SER A 125 -10.08 0.82 -1.25
N LEU A 126 -10.57 1.80 -2.00
CA LEU A 126 -12.00 2.09 -2.11
C LEU A 126 -12.52 1.74 -3.51
N GLY A 127 -13.67 1.08 -3.58
CA GLY A 127 -14.30 0.69 -4.83
C GLY A 127 -14.64 1.86 -5.76
N ILE A 128 -14.90 3.06 -5.19
CA ILE A 128 -15.16 4.28 -5.95
C ILE A 128 -14.01 4.75 -6.84
N PHE A 129 -12.79 4.26 -6.60
CA PHE A 129 -11.61 4.61 -7.38
C PHE A 129 -11.30 3.62 -8.51
N LEU A 130 -12.08 2.54 -8.63
CA LEU A 130 -11.92 1.57 -9.70
C LEU A 130 -12.72 2.03 -10.94
N GLN A 131 -12.10 1.99 -12.12
CA GLN A 131 -12.66 2.52 -13.38
C GLN A 131 -13.81 1.70 -13.96
N GLU A 132 -14.06 0.48 -13.47
CA GLU A 132 -15.11 -0.40 -13.96
C GLU A 132 -16.31 -0.46 -13.01
N ASN A 133 -17.46 -0.95 -13.51
CA ASN A 133 -18.72 -1.06 -12.78
C ASN A 133 -18.60 -1.86 -11.47
N ASN A 134 -18.00 -1.27 -10.44
CA ASN A 134 -17.83 -1.85 -9.12
C ASN A 134 -18.98 -1.54 -8.16
N LEU A 135 -20.19 -1.37 -8.70
CA LEU A 135 -21.39 -1.05 -7.91
C LEU A 135 -21.63 -2.08 -6.81
N GLU A 136 -21.40 -3.36 -7.12
CA GLU A 136 -21.53 -4.44 -6.14
C GLU A 136 -20.54 -4.23 -4.98
N ARG A 137 -19.27 -4.01 -5.27
CA ARG A 137 -18.25 -3.75 -4.24
C ARG A 137 -18.58 -2.50 -3.43
N ILE A 138 -18.97 -1.40 -4.09
CA ILE A 138 -19.35 -0.15 -3.41
C ILE A 138 -20.54 -0.38 -2.47
N SER A 139 -21.51 -1.19 -2.89
CA SER A 139 -22.65 -1.57 -2.06
C SER A 139 -22.22 -2.36 -0.82
N TYR A 140 -21.34 -3.34 -0.98
CA TYR A 140 -20.77 -4.09 0.15
C TYR A 140 -19.93 -3.19 1.07
N GLU A 141 -19.09 -2.33 0.53
CA GLU A 141 -18.31 -1.39 1.33
C GLU A 141 -19.21 -0.50 2.19
N LYS A 142 -20.33 0.03 1.64
CA LYS A 142 -21.30 0.80 2.42
C LYS A 142 -21.91 0.00 3.57
N GLN A 143 -22.27 -1.26 3.33
CA GLN A 143 -22.79 -2.14 4.38
C GLN A 143 -21.75 -2.38 5.48
N ILE A 144 -20.50 -2.64 5.09
CA ILE A 144 -19.40 -2.88 6.03
C ILE A 144 -19.13 -1.63 6.88
N PHE A 145 -19.05 -0.44 6.25
CA PHE A 145 -18.83 0.82 6.97
C PHE A 145 -19.93 1.11 7.98
N ASN A 146 -21.19 0.79 7.66
CA ASN A 146 -22.31 0.97 8.58
C ASN A 146 -22.32 -0.07 9.73
N ALA A 147 -21.81 -1.27 9.49
CA ALA A 147 -21.78 -2.35 10.48
C ALA A 147 -20.56 -2.30 11.40
N ALA A 148 -19.45 -1.70 10.96
CA ALA A 148 -18.23 -1.59 11.73
C ALA A 148 -18.42 -0.70 12.97
N ASP A 149 -17.85 -1.11 14.10
CA ASP A 149 -17.82 -0.29 15.31
C ASP A 149 -16.89 0.91 15.14
N LYS A 150 -15.78 0.70 14.44
CA LYS A 150 -14.86 1.76 14.00
C LYS A 150 -14.31 1.44 12.60
N VAL A 151 -14.07 2.50 11.85
CA VAL A 151 -13.41 2.48 10.53
C VAL A 151 -12.12 3.26 10.64
N THR A 152 -11.00 2.70 10.18
CA THR A 152 -9.74 3.44 10.16
C THR A 152 -9.50 4.04 8.79
N ALA A 153 -9.05 5.29 8.78
CA ALA A 153 -8.55 5.99 7.59
C ALA A 153 -7.03 6.18 7.71
N SER A 154 -6.32 5.83 6.66
CA SER A 154 -4.85 5.92 6.60
C SER A 154 -4.34 7.34 6.35
N SER A 155 -5.20 8.23 5.86
CA SER A 155 -4.91 9.60 5.50
C SER A 155 -6.16 10.47 5.61
N LYS A 156 -5.97 11.80 5.65
CA LYS A 156 -7.08 12.74 5.55
C LYS A 156 -7.83 12.61 4.23
N TYR A 157 -7.10 12.38 3.13
CA TYR A 157 -7.70 12.14 1.83
C TYR A 157 -8.66 10.93 1.86
N GLU A 158 -8.27 9.81 2.46
CA GLU A 158 -9.15 8.65 2.62
C GLU A 158 -10.35 8.98 3.51
N LYS A 159 -10.13 9.66 4.65
CA LYS A 159 -11.20 10.11 5.56
C LYS A 159 -12.23 10.97 4.85
N ASP A 160 -11.78 11.95 4.05
CA ASP A 160 -12.66 12.84 3.30
C ASP A 160 -13.52 12.05 2.29
N ASN A 161 -12.96 11.00 1.65
CA ASN A 161 -13.73 10.12 0.76
C ASN A 161 -14.73 9.24 1.53
N LEU A 162 -14.37 8.72 2.70
CA LEU A 162 -15.30 7.98 3.57
C LEU A 162 -16.49 8.85 3.98
N LEU A 163 -16.24 10.09 4.36
CA LEU A 163 -17.29 11.04 4.73
C LEU A 163 -18.17 11.44 3.54
N ASN A 164 -17.56 11.89 2.45
CA ASN A 164 -18.26 12.55 1.36
C ASN A 164 -18.84 11.59 0.31
N ARG A 165 -18.22 10.41 0.11
CA ARG A 165 -18.60 9.46 -0.96
C ARG A 165 -19.30 8.21 -0.42
N TYR A 166 -19.01 7.82 0.82
CA TYR A 166 -19.66 6.68 1.48
C TYR A 166 -20.61 7.08 2.59
N SER A 167 -20.63 8.36 3.01
CA SER A 167 -21.47 8.88 4.10
C SER A 167 -21.27 8.15 5.44
N VAL A 168 -20.02 7.74 5.71
CA VAL A 168 -19.66 7.09 6.97
C VAL A 168 -19.85 8.09 8.12
N ASN A 169 -20.42 7.65 9.24
CA ASN A 169 -20.58 8.50 10.41
C ASN A 169 -19.20 9.02 10.90
N PRO A 170 -18.99 10.32 11.01
CA PRO A 170 -17.72 10.89 11.46
C PRO A 170 -17.22 10.35 12.81
N LEU A 171 -18.14 10.01 13.72
CA LEU A 171 -17.81 9.46 15.05
C LEU A 171 -17.24 8.03 14.99
N ASN A 172 -17.43 7.35 13.88
CA ASN A 172 -16.93 5.99 13.67
C ASN A 172 -15.60 5.97 12.93
N ILE A 173 -15.09 7.11 12.42
CA ILE A 173 -13.84 7.19 11.65
C ILE A 173 -12.70 7.64 12.56
N GLU A 174 -11.67 6.80 12.64
CA GLU A 174 -10.42 7.08 13.36
C GLU A 174 -9.26 7.18 12.37
N ASN A 175 -8.37 8.14 12.55
CA ASN A 175 -7.16 8.23 11.75
C ASN A 175 -6.10 7.29 12.32
N VAL A 176 -5.58 6.41 11.46
CA VAL A 176 -4.46 5.51 11.80
C VAL A 176 -3.45 5.57 10.66
N THR A 177 -2.49 6.46 10.78
CA THR A 177 -1.45 6.64 9.77
C THR A 177 -0.50 5.44 9.76
N PRO A 178 -0.32 4.75 8.62
CA PRO A 178 0.61 3.64 8.52
C PRO A 178 2.06 4.04 8.82
N GLY A 179 2.82 3.11 9.32
CA GLY A 179 4.24 3.30 9.57
C GLY A 179 5.13 2.71 8.47
N ILE A 180 6.43 2.75 8.72
CA ILE A 180 7.46 2.17 7.86
C ILE A 180 8.43 1.31 8.69
N ASN A 181 9.09 0.37 8.03
CA ASN A 181 10.16 -0.40 8.64
C ASN A 181 11.50 0.34 8.51
N ASP A 182 11.84 1.14 9.51
CA ASP A 182 13.05 1.95 9.58
C ASP A 182 14.37 1.13 9.66
N LYS A 183 14.27 -0.16 10.01
CA LYS A 183 15.42 -1.07 9.97
C LYS A 183 15.79 -1.48 8.54
N ILE A 184 14.82 -1.46 7.64
CA ILE A 184 14.99 -1.81 6.23
C ILE A 184 15.19 -0.56 5.37
N PHE A 185 14.28 0.40 5.48
CA PHE A 185 14.33 1.66 4.75
C PHE A 185 15.07 2.69 5.59
N LYS A 186 16.33 2.90 5.27
CA LYS A 186 17.24 3.87 5.92
C LYS A 186 18.37 4.23 4.98
N THR A 187 18.95 5.37 5.17
CA THR A 187 20.13 5.82 4.43
C THR A 187 21.42 5.20 4.97
N TYR A 188 22.45 5.13 4.12
CA TYR A 188 23.80 4.77 4.49
C TYR A 188 24.78 5.80 3.93
N ARG A 189 25.81 6.16 4.69
CA ARG A 189 26.86 7.09 4.23
C ARG A 189 27.67 6.47 3.10
N GLY A 190 27.99 7.27 2.06
CA GLY A 190 28.89 6.89 0.97
C GLY A 190 28.24 6.04 -0.14
N GLU A 191 26.94 5.75 -0.11
CA GLU A 191 26.26 5.16 -1.26
C GLU A 191 26.21 6.17 -2.41
N LYS A 192 26.73 5.77 -3.58
CA LYS A 192 26.67 6.59 -4.80
C LYS A 192 25.33 6.34 -5.51
N LYS A 193 24.57 7.38 -5.73
CA LYS A 193 23.33 7.30 -6.52
C LYS A 193 23.65 7.30 -8.01
N LYS A 194 22.90 6.49 -8.75
CA LYS A 194 22.91 6.47 -10.21
C LYS A 194 21.88 7.45 -10.76
N ASN A 195 22.06 7.93 -11.99
CA ASN A 195 21.05 8.69 -12.71
C ASN A 195 19.87 7.78 -13.04
N ARG A 196 19.07 7.48 -12.03
CA ARG A 196 17.95 6.52 -12.10
C ARG A 196 16.69 7.08 -11.51
N ILE A 197 15.62 6.89 -12.27
CA ILE A 197 14.24 7.11 -11.85
C ILE A 197 13.62 5.76 -11.52
N LEU A 198 12.84 5.69 -10.45
CA LEU A 198 12.05 4.53 -10.08
C LEU A 198 10.56 4.81 -10.26
N SER A 199 9.83 3.80 -10.74
CA SER A 199 8.39 3.70 -10.63
C SER A 199 8.07 2.38 -9.91
N VAL A 200 7.50 2.46 -8.72
CA VAL A 200 7.27 1.30 -7.84
C VAL A 200 5.79 1.11 -7.60
N GLY A 201 5.29 -0.06 -7.94
CA GLY A 201 3.90 -0.44 -7.78
C GLY A 201 3.48 -1.53 -8.73
N ARG A 202 2.31 -2.12 -8.49
CA ARG A 202 1.73 -3.09 -9.42
C ARG A 202 1.54 -2.44 -10.80
N ILE A 203 1.79 -3.17 -11.87
CA ILE A 203 1.55 -2.68 -13.23
C ILE A 203 0.06 -2.79 -13.51
N GLN A 204 -0.61 -1.65 -13.44
CA GLN A 204 -2.05 -1.49 -13.60
C GLN A 204 -2.35 -0.10 -14.15
N LYS A 205 -3.42 0.04 -14.95
CA LYS A 205 -3.83 1.33 -15.54
C LYS A 205 -3.94 2.44 -14.50
N GLN A 206 -4.50 2.14 -13.32
CA GLN A 206 -4.68 3.09 -12.20
C GLN A 206 -3.36 3.59 -11.61
N LYS A 207 -2.23 2.90 -11.86
CA LYS A 207 -0.90 3.30 -11.40
C LYS A 207 -0.19 4.22 -12.40
N GLY A 208 -0.75 4.44 -13.59
CA GLY A 208 -0.37 5.52 -14.51
C GLY A 208 1.04 5.40 -15.12
N GLN A 209 1.64 4.22 -15.17
CA GLN A 209 3.03 4.06 -15.63
C GLN A 209 3.27 4.58 -17.06
N LEU A 210 2.26 4.58 -17.93
CA LEU A 210 2.37 5.12 -19.29
C LEU A 210 2.70 6.62 -19.31
N GLN A 211 2.23 7.37 -18.30
CA GLN A 211 2.47 8.82 -18.22
C GLN A 211 3.94 9.15 -17.93
N ILE A 212 4.71 8.19 -17.38
CA ILE A 212 6.12 8.39 -17.03
C ILE A 212 7.01 8.33 -18.29
N LEU A 213 6.58 7.60 -19.35
CA LEU A 213 7.40 7.36 -20.50
C LEU A 213 7.67 8.63 -21.31
N ASP A 214 6.68 9.50 -21.48
CA ASP A 214 6.84 10.78 -22.19
C ASP A 214 7.75 11.74 -21.42
N LEU A 215 7.58 11.82 -20.11
CA LEU A 215 8.50 12.53 -19.22
C LEU A 215 9.93 12.01 -19.37
N PHE A 216 10.11 10.68 -19.29
CA PHE A 216 11.42 10.05 -19.36
C PHE A 216 12.10 10.30 -20.70
N LYS A 217 11.36 10.21 -21.82
CA LYS A 217 11.87 10.52 -23.16
C LYS A 217 12.46 11.92 -23.23
N ASN A 218 11.75 12.91 -22.70
CA ASN A 218 12.21 14.29 -22.72
C ASN A 218 13.45 14.51 -21.84
N LEU A 219 13.54 13.82 -20.70
CA LEU A 219 14.67 13.95 -19.78
C LEU A 219 15.97 13.35 -20.34
N GLN A 220 15.90 12.31 -21.18
CA GLN A 220 17.08 11.68 -21.79
C GLN A 220 17.93 12.64 -22.63
N TYR A 221 17.35 13.68 -23.22
CA TYR A 221 18.07 14.68 -23.98
C TYR A 221 19.00 15.57 -23.11
N ARG A 222 18.74 15.60 -21.81
CA ARG A 222 19.47 16.46 -20.85
C ARG A 222 20.30 15.68 -19.84
N ILE A 223 19.85 14.49 -19.45
CA ILE A 223 20.48 13.71 -18.39
C ILE A 223 21.18 12.50 -19.02
N ASN A 224 22.52 12.51 -18.98
CA ASN A 224 23.33 11.41 -19.51
C ASN A 224 23.14 10.13 -18.70
N ASN A 225 23.08 8.98 -19.37
CA ASN A 225 22.95 7.65 -18.78
C ASN A 225 21.74 7.56 -17.83
N LEU A 226 20.61 8.20 -18.16
CA LEU A 226 19.40 8.14 -17.40
C LEU A 226 18.75 6.74 -17.56
N GLU A 227 18.42 6.11 -16.45
CA GLU A 227 17.73 4.81 -16.39
C GLU A 227 16.33 4.99 -15.76
N LEU A 228 15.35 4.23 -16.23
CA LEU A 228 14.02 4.11 -15.62
C LEU A 228 13.76 2.64 -15.24
N PHE A 229 13.50 2.39 -13.97
CA PHE A 229 13.18 1.04 -13.51
C PHE A 229 11.74 0.96 -13.01
N PHE A 230 10.98 0.04 -13.61
CA PHE A 230 9.67 -0.37 -13.13
C PHE A 230 9.82 -1.54 -12.15
N VAL A 231 9.33 -1.36 -10.93
CA VAL A 231 9.36 -2.37 -9.87
C VAL A 231 7.93 -2.77 -9.51
N GLY A 232 7.61 -4.03 -9.69
CA GLY A 232 6.29 -4.63 -9.54
C GLY A 232 5.93 -5.47 -10.75
N GLY A 233 4.96 -6.35 -10.59
CA GLY A 233 4.44 -7.18 -11.68
C GLY A 233 3.06 -6.73 -12.16
N PRO A 234 2.60 -7.25 -13.31
CA PRO A 234 1.23 -7.07 -13.76
C PRO A 234 0.26 -7.66 -12.74
N SER A 235 -0.88 -7.01 -12.54
CA SER A 235 -1.88 -7.42 -11.57
C SER A 235 -3.28 -6.95 -11.99
N GLY A 236 -4.29 -7.71 -11.56
CA GLY A 236 -5.68 -7.50 -11.98
C GLY A 236 -5.96 -8.06 -13.38
N ILE A 237 -7.21 -7.95 -13.83
CA ILE A 237 -7.71 -8.56 -15.08
C ILE A 237 -6.93 -8.02 -16.29
N ASP A 238 -6.63 -6.72 -16.32
CA ASP A 238 -5.99 -6.04 -17.45
C ASP A 238 -4.47 -5.86 -17.29
N GLY A 239 -3.86 -6.41 -16.22
CA GLY A 239 -2.46 -6.15 -15.90
C GLY A 239 -1.49 -6.53 -17.02
N GLU A 240 -1.65 -7.69 -17.62
CA GLU A 240 -0.81 -8.16 -18.74
C GLU A 240 -1.05 -7.32 -20.01
N ALA A 241 -2.30 -7.00 -20.32
CA ALA A 241 -2.62 -6.14 -21.47
C ALA A 241 -2.05 -4.73 -21.27
N TYR A 242 -2.07 -4.19 -20.05
CA TYR A 242 -1.47 -2.90 -19.75
C TYR A 242 0.06 -2.93 -19.81
N LEU A 243 0.70 -4.01 -19.33
CA LEU A 243 2.16 -4.22 -19.50
C LEU A 243 2.55 -4.25 -20.97
N THR A 244 1.77 -4.94 -21.81
CA THR A 244 1.99 -4.97 -23.26
C THR A 244 1.91 -3.57 -23.86
N LYS A 245 0.93 -2.75 -23.47
CA LYS A 245 0.83 -1.34 -23.92
C LYS A 245 2.06 -0.51 -23.51
N ILE A 246 2.57 -0.72 -22.29
CA ILE A 246 3.79 -0.03 -21.84
C ILE A 246 4.98 -0.45 -22.70
N LYS A 247 5.16 -1.75 -22.97
CA LYS A 247 6.27 -2.27 -23.79
C LYS A 247 6.22 -1.74 -25.23
N ASN A 248 5.04 -1.75 -25.86
CA ASN A 248 4.88 -1.20 -27.21
C ASN A 248 5.25 0.29 -27.24
N LYS A 249 4.80 1.07 -26.24
CA LYS A 249 5.16 2.49 -26.17
C LYS A 249 6.67 2.71 -25.95
N ILE A 250 7.34 1.84 -25.21
CA ILE A 250 8.81 1.87 -25.02
C ILE A 250 9.51 1.66 -26.37
N GLU A 251 9.07 0.68 -27.17
CA GLU A 251 9.57 0.40 -28.50
C GLU A 251 9.31 1.59 -29.46
N ASP A 252 8.08 2.10 -29.51
CA ASP A 252 7.73 3.28 -30.32
C ASP A 252 8.60 4.51 -30.01
N LEU A 253 9.00 4.67 -28.75
CA LEU A 253 9.85 5.77 -28.28
C LEU A 253 11.35 5.45 -28.36
N GLN A 254 11.75 4.24 -28.73
CA GLN A 254 13.15 3.76 -28.78
C GLN A 254 13.87 3.91 -27.42
N LEU A 255 13.27 3.35 -26.35
CA LEU A 255 13.73 3.50 -24.97
C LEU A 255 14.21 2.18 -24.33
N GLU A 256 14.30 1.09 -25.11
CA GLU A 256 14.53 -0.29 -24.62
C GLU A 256 15.83 -0.41 -23.82
N ASP A 257 16.89 0.27 -24.25
CA ASP A 257 18.21 0.20 -23.61
C ASP A 257 18.25 0.91 -22.25
N ASN A 258 17.29 1.79 -21.96
CA ASN A 258 17.28 2.62 -20.76
C ASN A 258 16.21 2.25 -19.74
N ILE A 259 15.30 1.33 -20.09
CA ILE A 259 14.18 0.96 -19.23
C ILE A 259 14.27 -0.52 -18.83
N GLN A 260 14.08 -0.80 -17.56
CA GLN A 260 14.08 -2.16 -17.03
C GLN A 260 12.83 -2.47 -16.21
N PHE A 261 12.30 -3.68 -16.39
CA PHE A 261 11.25 -4.26 -15.57
C PHE A 261 11.87 -5.26 -14.60
N LEU A 262 11.86 -4.95 -13.31
CA LEU A 262 12.51 -5.77 -12.29
C LEU A 262 11.57 -6.80 -11.65
N GLY A 263 10.28 -6.79 -12.03
CA GLY A 263 9.29 -7.58 -11.33
C GLY A 263 9.18 -7.19 -9.86
N SER A 264 8.69 -8.09 -9.05
CA SER A 264 8.49 -7.89 -7.63
C SER A 264 9.79 -8.06 -6.84
N LEU A 265 10.09 -7.13 -5.95
CA LEU A 265 11.28 -7.15 -5.11
C LEU A 265 10.91 -7.31 -3.63
N SER A 266 11.76 -8.00 -2.87
CA SER A 266 11.68 -7.96 -1.42
C SER A 266 11.94 -6.55 -0.90
N GLN A 267 11.38 -6.18 0.26
CA GLN A 267 11.61 -4.85 0.87
C GLN A 267 13.11 -4.49 1.00
N LYS A 268 13.96 -5.47 1.35
CA LYS A 268 15.41 -5.23 1.45
C LYS A 268 16.05 -4.87 0.10
N LYS A 269 15.66 -5.57 -0.99
CA LYS A 269 16.14 -5.26 -2.34
C LYS A 269 15.59 -3.92 -2.83
N LEU A 270 14.32 -3.64 -2.56
CA LEU A 270 13.68 -2.36 -2.88
C LEU A 270 14.36 -1.19 -2.16
N ALA A 271 14.60 -1.30 -0.86
CA ALA A 271 15.28 -0.29 -0.07
C ALA A 271 16.71 0.00 -0.60
N LYS A 272 17.47 -1.05 -0.98
CA LYS A 272 18.79 -0.88 -1.63
C LYS A 272 18.66 -0.15 -2.97
N LEU A 273 17.67 -0.50 -3.77
CA LEU A 273 17.43 0.14 -5.07
C LEU A 273 17.05 1.62 -4.89
N MET A 274 16.17 1.93 -3.92
CA MET A 274 15.78 3.30 -3.58
C MET A 274 16.98 4.16 -3.19
N ARG A 275 17.85 3.66 -2.31
CA ARG A 275 19.08 4.40 -1.90
C ARG A 275 20.03 4.70 -3.06
N ASN A 276 20.07 3.83 -4.07
CA ASN A 276 20.98 3.97 -5.23
C ASN A 276 20.31 4.68 -6.41
N SER A 277 19.16 5.29 -6.22
CA SER A 277 18.40 6.03 -7.24
C SER A 277 18.26 7.49 -6.83
N LYS A 278 17.94 8.38 -7.78
CA LYS A 278 17.81 9.82 -7.52
C LYS A 278 16.37 10.29 -7.34
N LEU A 279 15.39 9.58 -7.91
CA LEU A 279 14.01 10.01 -7.90
C LEU A 279 13.05 8.82 -7.93
N LEU A 280 11.97 8.90 -7.14
CA LEU A 280 10.77 8.09 -7.33
C LEU A 280 9.70 8.93 -8.06
N VAL A 281 9.18 8.44 -9.18
CA VAL A 281 7.99 9.00 -9.84
C VAL A 281 6.78 8.15 -9.48
N HIS A 282 5.82 8.77 -8.82
CA HIS A 282 4.57 8.12 -8.41
C HIS A 282 3.40 8.67 -9.22
N SER A 283 2.90 7.87 -10.15
CA SER A 283 1.90 8.29 -11.16
C SER A 283 0.49 7.77 -10.88
N ALA A 284 0.25 7.14 -9.72
CA ALA A 284 -1.08 6.62 -9.41
C ALA A 284 -2.10 7.74 -9.26
N GLU A 285 -3.25 7.58 -9.92
CA GLU A 285 -4.37 8.52 -9.82
C GLU A 285 -5.06 8.44 -8.46
N HIS A 286 -5.09 7.27 -7.86
CA HIS A 286 -5.75 7.02 -6.58
C HIS A 286 -4.89 6.14 -5.68
N GLU A 287 -4.69 6.61 -4.47
CA GLU A 287 -4.07 5.90 -3.35
C GLU A 287 -4.85 6.21 -2.08
N THR A 288 -4.87 5.28 -1.13
CA THR A 288 -5.40 5.58 0.21
C THR A 288 -4.34 6.21 1.10
N PHE A 289 -3.07 5.80 0.94
CA PHE A 289 -1.95 6.36 1.69
C PHE A 289 -0.70 6.59 0.83
N GLY A 290 -0.17 5.56 0.16
CA GLY A 290 1.06 5.68 -0.62
C GLY A 290 2.32 5.28 0.16
N LEU A 291 2.30 4.11 0.80
CA LEU A 291 3.45 3.57 1.56
C LEU A 291 4.78 3.69 0.82
N VAL A 292 4.77 3.48 -0.50
CA VAL A 292 5.99 3.51 -1.33
C VAL A 292 6.65 4.89 -1.34
N ALA A 293 5.88 5.98 -1.21
CA ALA A 293 6.43 7.33 -1.12
C ALA A 293 7.15 7.54 0.22
N VAL A 294 6.58 7.05 1.32
CA VAL A 294 7.22 7.09 2.64
C VAL A 294 8.48 6.20 2.67
N GLU A 295 8.42 5.02 2.05
CA GLU A 295 9.58 4.12 1.89
C GLU A 295 10.72 4.80 1.12
N ALA A 296 10.39 5.54 0.06
CA ALA A 296 11.34 6.33 -0.70
C ALA A 296 11.95 7.46 0.15
N HIS A 297 11.14 8.27 0.81
CA HIS A 297 11.60 9.34 1.69
C HIS A 297 12.52 8.81 2.79
N ARG A 298 12.16 7.72 3.45
CA ARG A 298 13.00 7.10 4.50
C ARG A 298 14.33 6.57 3.98
N SER A 299 14.38 6.22 2.68
CA SER A 299 15.61 5.82 1.98
C SER A 299 16.44 7.01 1.45
N GLY A 300 16.03 8.25 1.71
CA GLY A 300 16.65 9.46 1.17
C GLY A 300 16.43 9.64 -0.33
N LEU A 301 15.29 9.17 -0.82
CA LEU A 301 14.87 9.28 -2.23
C LEU A 301 13.73 10.26 -2.34
N PRO A 302 13.93 11.45 -2.94
CA PRO A 302 12.86 12.39 -3.22
C PRO A 302 11.76 11.79 -4.10
N VAL A 303 10.52 12.27 -3.93
CA VAL A 303 9.35 11.78 -4.65
C VAL A 303 8.73 12.89 -5.47
N ILE A 304 8.38 12.61 -6.74
CA ILE A 304 7.47 13.45 -7.52
C ILE A 304 6.15 12.70 -7.71
N SER A 305 5.03 13.37 -7.44
CA SER A 305 3.69 12.82 -7.61
C SER A 305 2.75 13.81 -8.27
N ILE A 306 1.73 13.31 -8.96
CA ILE A 306 0.61 14.15 -9.43
C ILE A 306 -0.24 14.58 -8.24
N ASN A 307 -0.89 15.74 -8.37
CA ASN A 307 -1.71 16.37 -7.32
C ASN A 307 -3.06 15.64 -7.11
N GLN A 308 -2.97 14.33 -6.84
CA GLN A 308 -4.12 13.48 -6.55
C GLN A 308 -3.78 12.56 -5.38
N GLY A 309 -4.79 12.20 -4.58
CA GLY A 309 -4.59 11.32 -3.43
C GLY A 309 -3.93 11.98 -2.21
N PRO A 310 -3.31 11.20 -1.34
CA PRO A 310 -2.83 11.63 -0.03
C PRO A 310 -1.43 12.26 -0.05
N PHE A 311 -0.81 12.46 -1.21
CA PHE A 311 0.61 12.82 -1.30
C PHE A 311 0.96 14.18 -0.69
N LYS A 312 -0.02 15.10 -0.56
CA LYS A 312 0.16 16.35 0.19
C LYS A 312 0.39 16.15 1.69
N GLU A 313 0.06 14.99 2.20
CA GLU A 313 0.30 14.61 3.60
C GLU A 313 1.68 13.97 3.80
N ILE A 314 2.33 13.55 2.71
CA ILE A 314 3.63 12.89 2.71
C ILE A 314 4.72 13.82 2.16
N ILE A 315 4.41 14.57 1.09
CA ILE A 315 5.37 15.39 0.35
C ILE A 315 5.16 16.86 0.70
N THR A 316 6.19 17.50 1.24
CA THR A 316 6.27 18.95 1.37
C THR A 316 6.87 19.53 0.10
N ASN A 317 6.03 20.20 -0.69
CA ASN A 317 6.37 20.62 -2.04
C ASN A 317 7.66 21.48 -2.06
N HIS A 318 8.58 21.16 -2.97
CA HIS A 318 9.92 21.76 -3.12
C HIS A 318 10.89 21.54 -1.95
N LYS A 319 10.48 20.92 -0.85
CA LYS A 319 11.32 20.67 0.32
C LYS A 319 11.89 19.24 0.34
N ASP A 320 11.05 18.24 0.10
CA ASP A 320 11.43 16.82 0.09
C ASP A 320 10.94 16.06 -1.15
N GLY A 321 10.28 16.78 -2.06
CA GLY A 321 9.75 16.26 -3.31
C GLY A 321 8.99 17.32 -4.09
N LEU A 322 8.20 16.88 -5.07
CA LEU A 322 7.35 17.76 -5.87
C LEU A 322 5.95 17.17 -6.03
N ILE A 323 4.94 18.00 -5.84
CA ILE A 323 3.57 17.72 -6.25
C ILE A 323 3.25 18.58 -7.47
N THR A 324 2.94 17.94 -8.59
CA THR A 324 2.65 18.61 -9.86
C THR A 324 1.25 18.27 -10.38
N GLN A 325 0.71 19.10 -11.24
CA GLN A 325 -0.56 18.81 -11.93
C GLN A 325 -0.38 17.82 -13.08
N SER A 326 0.80 17.81 -13.70
CA SER A 326 1.16 16.92 -14.79
C SER A 326 2.68 16.70 -14.80
N PHE A 327 3.12 15.50 -15.18
CA PHE A 327 4.53 15.22 -15.42
C PHE A 327 5.09 15.91 -16.67
N GLU A 328 4.22 16.35 -17.58
CA GLU A 328 4.60 17.14 -18.77
C GLU A 328 4.74 18.64 -18.47
N SER A 329 4.50 19.06 -17.22
CA SER A 329 4.62 20.46 -16.86
C SER A 329 6.08 20.92 -16.85
N VAL A 330 6.32 22.17 -17.23
CA VAL A 330 7.65 22.80 -17.14
C VAL A 330 8.19 22.71 -15.71
N GLN A 331 7.33 22.88 -14.70
CA GLN A 331 7.71 22.78 -13.30
C GLN A 331 8.28 21.39 -12.96
N ALA A 332 7.66 20.31 -13.44
CA ALA A 332 8.13 18.94 -13.18
C ALA A 332 9.48 18.71 -13.87
N TYR A 333 9.60 19.16 -15.12
CA TYR A 333 10.84 19.03 -15.88
C TYR A 333 12.00 19.79 -15.22
N ASP A 334 11.82 21.07 -14.91
CA ASP A 334 12.86 21.91 -14.30
C ASP A 334 13.29 21.39 -12.92
N PHE A 335 12.33 20.92 -12.11
CA PHE A 335 12.63 20.31 -10.82
C PHE A 335 13.51 19.07 -10.97
N ILE A 336 13.19 18.18 -11.93
CA ILE A 336 13.96 16.95 -12.14
C ILE A 336 15.35 17.29 -12.71
N ILE A 337 15.47 18.17 -13.66
CA ILE A 337 16.77 18.61 -14.19
C ILE A 337 17.63 19.16 -13.05
N LYS A 338 17.09 20.07 -12.24
CA LYS A 338 17.80 20.63 -11.08
C LYS A 338 18.25 19.55 -10.09
N LEU A 339 17.38 18.58 -9.81
CA LEU A 339 17.70 17.46 -8.93
C LEU A 339 18.87 16.60 -9.46
N PHE A 340 18.95 16.38 -10.75
CA PHE A 340 19.98 15.53 -11.35
C PHE A 340 21.29 16.26 -11.61
N GLU A 341 21.28 17.56 -11.86
CA GLU A 341 22.45 18.38 -12.19
C GLU A 341 23.08 19.08 -10.96
N ASN A 342 22.32 19.26 -9.85
CA ASN A 342 22.78 19.97 -8.66
C ASN A 342 22.84 19.04 -7.43
N SER A 343 24.06 18.61 -7.08
CA SER A 343 24.28 17.67 -5.97
C SER A 343 23.91 18.25 -4.59
N ASN A 344 24.03 19.57 -4.39
CA ASN A 344 23.62 20.20 -3.14
C ASN A 344 22.10 20.17 -2.97
N PHE A 345 21.36 20.48 -4.05
CA PHE A 345 19.91 20.40 -4.07
C PHE A 345 19.41 18.96 -3.88
N GLU A 346 20.09 17.97 -4.52
CA GLU A 346 19.79 16.56 -4.31
C GLU A 346 19.97 16.16 -2.83
N SER A 347 21.09 16.56 -2.22
CA SER A 347 21.39 16.23 -0.83
C SER A 347 20.38 16.87 0.14
N GLU A 348 20.06 18.14 -0.07
CA GLU A 348 19.06 18.86 0.73
C GLU A 348 17.67 18.19 0.67
N LEU A 349 17.20 17.85 -0.52
CA LEU A 349 15.94 17.13 -0.69
C LEU A 349 15.95 15.75 -0.03
N ALA A 350 17.06 15.01 -0.15
CA ALA A 350 17.22 13.70 0.44
C ALA A 350 17.21 13.75 1.99
N GLU A 351 17.89 14.73 2.58
CA GLU A 351 17.89 14.95 4.04
C GLU A 351 16.50 15.33 4.55
N ASN A 352 15.84 16.26 3.88
CA ASN A 352 14.49 16.67 4.21
C ASN A 352 13.49 15.51 4.10
N ALA A 353 13.60 14.66 3.07
CA ALA A 353 12.77 13.47 2.89
C ALA A 353 12.93 12.48 4.06
N VAL A 354 14.17 12.26 4.53
CA VAL A 354 14.41 11.41 5.71
C VAL A 354 13.80 12.02 6.97
N GLN A 355 13.90 13.33 7.15
CA GLN A 355 13.32 14.01 8.32
C GLN A 355 11.79 13.94 8.33
N SER A 356 11.13 14.27 7.22
CA SER A 356 9.67 14.23 7.10
C SER A 356 9.11 12.83 7.28
N SER A 357 9.85 11.79 6.86
CA SER A 357 9.41 10.40 7.01
C SER A 357 9.53 9.84 8.44
N ALA A 358 10.14 10.56 9.38
CA ALA A 358 10.35 10.06 10.74
C ALA A 358 9.05 9.89 11.57
N GLU A 359 8.00 10.63 11.22
CA GLU A 359 6.69 10.52 11.88
C GLU A 359 5.92 9.24 11.53
N PHE A 360 6.24 8.62 10.38
CA PHE A 360 5.56 7.40 9.95
C PHE A 360 6.13 6.17 10.65
N ASN A 361 5.51 5.79 11.75
CA ASN A 361 6.01 4.76 12.66
C ASN A 361 4.92 3.75 13.02
N TRP A 362 5.22 2.44 12.87
CA TRP A 362 4.29 1.36 13.21
C TRP A 362 3.93 1.30 14.69
N GLU A 363 4.81 1.72 15.58
CA GLU A 363 4.53 1.78 17.01
C GLU A 363 3.42 2.82 17.30
N LEU A 364 3.48 4.00 16.66
CA LEU A 364 2.44 5.03 16.78
C LEU A 364 1.12 4.53 16.20
N ALA A 365 1.12 4.01 14.97
CA ALA A 365 -0.07 3.43 14.35
C ALA A 365 -0.72 2.36 15.25
N THR A 366 0.09 1.51 15.85
CA THR A 366 -0.39 0.44 16.72
C THR A 366 -0.89 0.97 18.08
N LYS A 367 -0.31 2.05 18.59
CA LYS A 367 -0.80 2.74 19.79
C LYS A 367 -2.23 3.25 19.58
N ASP A 368 -2.49 3.85 18.42
CA ASP A 368 -3.83 4.33 18.07
C ASP A 368 -4.81 3.15 17.94
N LEU A 369 -4.41 2.07 17.24
CA LEU A 369 -5.21 0.85 17.15
C LEU A 369 -5.54 0.24 18.52
N LYS A 370 -4.58 0.19 19.44
CA LYS A 370 -4.79 -0.31 20.81
C LYS A 370 -5.85 0.51 21.57
N LYS A 371 -5.87 1.84 21.35
CA LYS A 371 -6.90 2.71 21.93
C LYS A 371 -8.26 2.37 21.33
N ILE A 372 -8.35 2.32 19.99
CA ILE A 372 -9.59 1.99 19.27
C ILE A 372 -10.15 0.64 19.73
N TYR A 373 -9.31 -0.40 19.86
CA TYR A 373 -9.78 -1.72 20.33
C TYR A 373 -10.30 -1.69 21.76
N LYS A 374 -9.66 -0.92 22.65
CA LYS A 374 -10.13 -0.77 24.03
C LYS A 374 -11.47 -0.06 24.11
N ASP A 375 -11.70 0.93 23.24
CA ASP A 375 -12.91 1.75 23.25
C ASP A 375 -14.15 0.97 22.78
N ILE A 376 -13.98 -0.11 22.00
CA ILE A 376 -15.09 -0.92 21.46
C ILE A 376 -15.27 -2.28 22.15
N VAL A 377 -14.29 -2.72 22.93
CA VAL A 377 -14.40 -3.94 23.76
C VAL A 377 -14.94 -3.53 25.14
N ILE A 378 -16.19 -3.80 25.36
CA ILE A 378 -16.89 -3.53 26.62
C ILE A 378 -16.66 -4.67 27.61
#